data_4231e485fe2c36a93224b291d2d71cf0
#
_entry.id   4231e485fe2c36a93224b291d2d71cf0
#
_cell.length_a   1.000
_cell.length_b   1.000
_cell.length_c   1.000
_cell.angle_alpha   90.00
_cell.angle_beta   90.00
_cell.angle_gamma   90.00
#
_symmetry.space_group_name_H-M   'P 1'
#
loop_
_entity.id
_entity.type
_entity.pdbx_description
1 polymer ?
#
loop_
_entity_poly.entity_id
_entity_poly.type
_entity_poly.pdbx_seq_one_letter_code
_entity_poly.pdbx_strand_id
1 'polypeptide(L)'
;PGQVQPYDRLILSPGIDFMYEQLKALESADAQARVLHSWKAGPQTVALRRQLEAMPDGGVYAISIPVAPYRCPPGPYERACQVAWYFRQAKPKSKVLILDGNPDVTSKAGLFKKAWAEDYKGIVEYRPNHVLTDVDLRTMTAKFETADDVRAGVLNVVPPQRAGAIARAAGVVTANNRWCEVDFLSYESIKVKNVHVLGDAIQIAPGMPKSGHMANQQ
;
A
#
# COMPACT_ATOMS: atom_id res chain seq x y z
N PRO A 1 -8.03 -4.66 31.29
CA PRO A 1 -7.00 -5.61 30.97
C PRO A 1 -7.27 -6.89 31.73
N GLY A 2 -7.45 -7.97 31.00
CA GLY A 2 -6.96 -9.22 31.32
C GLY A 2 -7.83 -10.28 31.93
N GLN A 3 -9.01 -10.63 31.38
CA GLN A 3 -9.43 -12.01 31.54
C GLN A 3 -8.48 -12.90 30.72
N VAL A 4 -7.87 -13.92 31.38
CA VAL A 4 -7.13 -14.96 30.69
C VAL A 4 -8.17 -15.94 30.14
N GLN A 5 -8.19 -16.08 28.81
CA GLN A 5 -9.03 -17.03 28.12
C GLN A 5 -8.17 -18.23 27.70
N PRO A 6 -8.38 -19.43 28.27
CA PRO A 6 -7.68 -20.62 27.78
C PRO A 6 -8.15 -20.98 26.36
N TYR A 7 -7.26 -21.52 25.55
CA TYR A 7 -7.56 -21.98 24.20
C TYR A 7 -6.73 -23.22 23.85
N ASP A 8 -7.27 -24.10 23.03
CA ASP A 8 -6.55 -25.23 22.44
C ASP A 8 -5.84 -24.80 21.14
N ARG A 9 -6.47 -23.92 20.38
CA ARG A 9 -5.94 -23.34 19.15
C ARG A 9 -6.34 -21.86 19.06
N LEU A 10 -5.40 -21.03 18.62
CA LEU A 10 -5.62 -19.61 18.37
C LEU A 10 -5.43 -19.31 16.88
N ILE A 11 -6.41 -18.66 16.27
CA ILE A 11 -6.32 -18.18 14.89
C ILE A 11 -6.14 -16.68 14.92
N LEU A 12 -5.09 -16.17 14.26
CA LEU A 12 -4.77 -14.77 14.13
C LEU A 12 -4.87 -14.33 12.66
N SER A 13 -5.73 -13.37 12.36
CA SER A 13 -5.86 -12.75 11.04
C SER A 13 -5.74 -11.23 11.13
N PRO A 14 -4.58 -10.69 11.59
CA PRO A 14 -4.45 -9.27 11.94
C PRO A 14 -4.27 -8.35 10.73
N GLY A 15 -4.13 -8.88 9.52
CA GLY A 15 -3.83 -8.08 8.36
C GLY A 15 -2.46 -7.41 8.43
N ILE A 16 -2.39 -6.16 7.95
CA ILE A 16 -1.14 -5.38 7.92
C ILE A 16 -1.24 -4.11 8.75
N ASP A 17 -0.07 -3.62 9.14
CA ASP A 17 0.18 -2.26 9.60
C ASP A 17 1.21 -1.57 8.72
N PHE A 18 1.26 -0.23 8.81
CA PHE A 18 2.17 0.61 8.06
C PHE A 18 3.42 0.93 8.89
N MET A 19 4.55 1.05 8.19
CA MET A 19 5.85 1.37 8.78
C MET A 19 6.15 2.86 8.61
N TYR A 20 5.35 3.72 9.27
CA TYR A 20 5.52 5.18 9.19
C TYR A 20 6.87 5.66 9.75
N GLU A 21 7.49 4.89 10.62
CA GLU A 21 8.84 5.17 11.12
C GLU A 21 9.91 5.22 10.01
N GLN A 22 9.60 4.73 8.82
CA GLN A 22 10.45 4.86 7.61
C GLN A 22 10.15 6.13 6.80
N LEU A 23 9.08 6.87 7.13
CA LEU A 23 8.64 8.10 6.48
C LEU A 23 8.40 9.16 7.56
N LYS A 24 9.48 9.73 8.06
CA LYS A 24 9.50 10.54 9.28
C LYS A 24 8.49 11.69 9.29
N ALA A 25 8.30 12.35 8.15
CA ALA A 25 7.32 13.43 8.03
C ALA A 25 5.87 12.93 8.18
N LEU A 26 5.59 11.63 8.01
CA LEU A 26 4.26 11.02 8.08
C LEU A 26 3.96 10.31 9.40
N GLU A 27 4.81 10.44 10.43
CA GLU A 27 4.57 9.80 11.74
C GLU A 27 3.38 10.39 12.50
N SER A 28 3.10 11.68 12.32
CA SER A 28 2.01 12.35 13.05
C SER A 28 0.63 12.10 12.41
N ALA A 29 -0.41 12.07 13.24
CA ALA A 29 -1.79 11.94 12.78
C ALA A 29 -2.20 13.07 11.81
N ASP A 30 -1.73 14.30 12.06
CA ASP A 30 -2.01 15.45 11.19
C ASP A 30 -1.36 15.29 9.81
N ALA A 31 -0.14 14.77 9.74
CA ALA A 31 0.52 14.47 8.49
C ALA A 31 -0.23 13.37 7.71
N GLN A 32 -0.64 12.30 8.40
CA GLN A 32 -1.42 11.20 7.84
C GLN A 32 -2.83 11.63 7.38
N ALA A 33 -3.40 12.69 7.96
CA ALA A 33 -4.66 13.28 7.51
C ALA A 33 -4.49 14.12 6.22
N ARG A 34 -3.28 14.56 5.91
CA ARG A 34 -2.95 15.35 4.71
C ARG A 34 -2.45 14.50 3.56
N VAL A 35 -1.54 13.57 3.85
CA VAL A 35 -0.97 12.63 2.88
C VAL A 35 -1.57 11.24 3.15
N LEU A 36 -2.56 10.88 2.35
CA LEU A 36 -3.41 9.73 2.61
C LEU A 36 -2.83 8.47 1.94
N HIS A 37 -2.85 7.34 2.64
CA HIS A 37 -2.62 6.04 2.01
C HIS A 37 -3.90 5.48 1.38
N SER A 38 -5.05 5.66 2.04
CA SER A 38 -6.35 5.12 1.60
C SER A 38 -6.30 3.61 1.25
N TRP A 39 -5.47 2.86 2.01
CA TRP A 39 -5.19 1.43 1.79
C TRP A 39 -6.03 0.53 2.68
N LYS A 40 -6.48 1.05 3.80
CA LYS A 40 -7.50 0.44 4.66
C LYS A 40 -8.84 1.10 4.38
N ALA A 41 -9.91 0.33 4.32
CA ALA A 41 -11.27 0.86 4.19
C ALA A 41 -11.60 1.79 5.37
N GLY A 42 -12.22 2.93 5.09
CA GLY A 42 -12.57 3.88 6.14
C GLY A 42 -12.53 5.35 5.70
N PRO A 43 -12.41 6.29 6.64
CA PRO A 43 -12.52 7.73 6.39
C PRO A 43 -11.55 8.27 5.34
N GLN A 44 -10.36 7.68 5.21
CA GLN A 44 -9.37 8.12 4.23
C GLN A 44 -9.83 7.93 2.78
N THR A 45 -10.72 6.97 2.50
CA THR A 45 -11.29 6.80 1.15
C THR A 45 -12.09 8.01 0.73
N VAL A 46 -12.93 8.52 1.64
CA VAL A 46 -13.74 9.73 1.42
C VAL A 46 -12.84 10.97 1.38
N ALA A 47 -11.84 11.04 2.27
CA ALA A 47 -10.90 12.16 2.30
C ALA A 47 -10.09 12.28 1.00
N LEU A 48 -9.59 11.18 0.47
CA LEU A 48 -8.86 11.16 -0.81
C LEU A 48 -9.77 11.59 -1.98
N ARG A 49 -11.03 11.15 -1.99
CA ARG A 49 -12.01 11.59 -2.98
C ARG A 49 -12.21 13.11 -2.92
N ARG A 50 -12.35 13.69 -1.72
CA ARG A 50 -12.47 15.14 -1.53
C ARG A 50 -11.24 15.91 -2.00
N GLN A 51 -10.03 15.38 -1.75
CA GLN A 51 -8.80 15.99 -2.25
C GLN A 51 -8.76 16.01 -3.79
N LEU A 52 -9.17 14.91 -4.43
CA LEU A 52 -9.26 14.83 -5.89
C LEU A 52 -10.28 15.81 -6.48
N GLU A 53 -11.43 15.96 -5.84
CA GLU A 53 -12.47 16.91 -6.24
C GLU A 53 -12.04 18.36 -6.08
N ALA A 54 -11.34 18.67 -4.97
CA ALA A 54 -10.84 20.02 -4.68
C ALA A 54 -9.63 20.43 -5.53
N MET A 55 -8.86 19.48 -6.06
CA MET A 55 -7.71 19.78 -6.92
C MET A 55 -8.18 20.46 -8.22
N PRO A 56 -7.58 21.59 -8.64
CA PRO A 56 -7.95 22.24 -9.90
C PRO A 56 -7.65 21.35 -11.12
N ASP A 57 -8.38 21.59 -12.23
CA ASP A 57 -8.03 20.97 -13.51
C ASP A 57 -6.64 21.44 -13.95
N GLY A 58 -5.82 20.53 -14.44
CA GLY A 58 -4.38 20.75 -14.70
C GLY A 58 -3.50 20.40 -13.50
N GLY A 59 -4.09 19.99 -12.36
CA GLY A 59 -3.34 19.51 -11.20
C GLY A 59 -2.73 18.12 -11.41
N VAL A 60 -1.82 17.74 -10.51
CA VAL A 60 -1.13 16.45 -10.51
C VAL A 60 -1.60 15.64 -9.30
N TYR A 61 -2.10 14.43 -9.55
CA TYR A 61 -2.23 13.38 -8.55
C TYR A 61 -1.03 12.45 -8.67
N ALA A 62 -0.31 12.22 -7.57
CA ALA A 62 0.79 11.29 -7.52
C ALA A 62 0.50 10.17 -6.52
N ILE A 63 0.64 8.90 -6.96
CA ILE A 63 0.61 7.74 -6.09
C ILE A 63 2.01 7.18 -5.94
N SER A 64 2.51 7.11 -4.68
CA SER A 64 3.78 6.47 -4.36
C SER A 64 3.55 5.03 -3.90
N ILE A 65 4.29 4.11 -4.50
CA ILE A 65 4.20 2.66 -4.27
C ILE A 65 5.48 2.20 -3.56
N PRO A 66 5.38 1.51 -2.42
CA PRO A 66 6.56 1.05 -1.70
C PRO A 66 7.27 -0.10 -2.42
N VAL A 67 8.53 -0.29 -2.09
CA VAL A 67 9.28 -1.48 -2.52
C VAL A 67 8.58 -2.74 -2.01
N ALA A 68 8.45 -3.73 -2.87
CA ALA A 68 7.86 -5.03 -2.52
C ALA A 68 8.66 -5.74 -1.39
N PRO A 69 8.01 -6.54 -0.54
CA PRO A 69 6.63 -6.99 -0.62
C PRO A 69 5.64 -6.03 0.07
N TYR A 70 4.53 -5.79 -0.60
CA TYR A 70 3.35 -5.13 -0.02
C TYR A 70 2.08 -5.90 -0.42
N ARG A 71 0.96 -5.65 0.24
CA ARG A 71 -0.30 -6.38 -0.02
C ARG A 71 -1.12 -5.68 -1.09
N CYS A 72 -1.92 -6.48 -1.82
CA CYS A 72 -2.69 -6.06 -2.98
C CYS A 72 -1.81 -5.43 -4.09
N PRO A 73 -0.85 -6.16 -4.69
CA PRO A 73 0.08 -5.62 -5.68
C PRO A 73 -0.57 -4.89 -6.86
N PRO A 74 -1.73 -5.30 -7.42
CA PRO A 74 -2.39 -4.54 -8.49
C PRO A 74 -3.06 -3.25 -8.01
N GLY A 75 -3.36 -3.11 -6.72
CA GLY A 75 -4.18 -2.04 -6.16
C GLY A 75 -3.74 -0.61 -6.49
N PRO A 76 -2.44 -0.24 -6.42
CA PRO A 76 -2.01 1.11 -6.76
C PRO A 76 -2.22 1.44 -8.24
N TYR A 77 -1.97 0.47 -9.11
CA TYR A 77 -2.13 0.63 -10.56
C TYR A 77 -3.61 0.70 -10.95
N GLU A 78 -4.48 -0.09 -10.30
CA GLU A 78 -5.93 0.00 -10.45
C GLU A 78 -6.45 1.37 -10.01
N ARG A 79 -5.99 1.88 -8.85
CA ARG A 79 -6.36 3.22 -8.38
C ARG A 79 -5.92 4.30 -9.35
N ALA A 80 -4.71 4.20 -9.90
CA ALA A 80 -4.23 5.13 -10.92
C ALA A 80 -5.15 5.16 -12.16
N CYS A 81 -5.62 3.99 -12.61
CA CYS A 81 -6.58 3.89 -13.70
C CYS A 81 -7.95 4.50 -13.33
N GLN A 82 -8.43 4.28 -12.11
CA GLN A 82 -9.70 4.88 -11.64
C GLN A 82 -9.62 6.41 -11.57
N VAL A 83 -8.50 6.95 -11.06
CA VAL A 83 -8.28 8.40 -11.04
C VAL A 83 -8.14 8.96 -12.44
N ALA A 84 -7.45 8.27 -13.35
CA ALA A 84 -7.31 8.67 -14.74
C ALA A 84 -8.67 8.68 -15.47
N TRP A 85 -9.51 7.68 -15.20
CA TRP A 85 -10.88 7.65 -15.72
C TRP A 85 -11.70 8.85 -15.24
N TYR A 86 -11.61 9.19 -13.95
CA TYR A 86 -12.23 10.39 -13.40
C TYR A 86 -11.71 11.67 -14.05
N PHE A 87 -10.38 11.79 -14.23
CA PHE A 87 -9.78 12.96 -14.86
C PHE A 87 -10.20 13.13 -16.31
N ARG A 88 -10.29 12.04 -17.06
CA ARG A 88 -10.77 12.09 -18.45
C ARG A 88 -12.14 12.76 -18.59
N GLN A 89 -12.99 12.63 -17.58
CA GLN A 89 -14.33 13.20 -17.59
C GLN A 89 -14.42 14.58 -16.94
N ALA A 90 -13.80 14.75 -15.79
CA ALA A 90 -14.01 15.92 -14.93
C ALA A 90 -12.82 16.90 -14.93
N LYS A 91 -11.59 16.44 -15.25
CA LYS A 91 -10.36 17.23 -15.15
C LYS A 91 -9.37 16.84 -16.26
N PRO A 92 -9.70 17.11 -17.55
CA PRO A 92 -8.97 16.56 -18.70
C PRO A 92 -7.52 17.06 -18.86
N LYS A 93 -7.15 18.16 -18.20
CA LYS A 93 -5.77 18.69 -18.21
C LYS A 93 -4.90 18.11 -17.10
N SER A 94 -5.51 17.39 -16.13
CA SER A 94 -4.80 16.83 -14.98
C SER A 94 -4.03 15.57 -15.34
N LYS A 95 -3.03 15.24 -14.49
CA LYS A 95 -2.12 14.11 -14.67
C LYS A 95 -2.14 13.17 -13.46
N VAL A 96 -1.92 11.90 -13.75
CA VAL A 96 -1.67 10.84 -12.78
C VAL A 96 -0.22 10.39 -12.90
N LEU A 97 0.57 10.56 -11.84
CA LEU A 97 1.92 10.03 -11.77
C LEU A 97 1.93 8.79 -10.88
N ILE A 98 2.44 7.69 -11.41
CA ILE A 98 2.69 6.45 -10.66
C ILE A 98 4.18 6.42 -10.33
N LEU A 99 4.53 6.67 -9.07
CA LEU A 99 5.89 6.74 -8.54
C LEU A 99 6.19 5.41 -7.84
N ASP A 100 6.74 4.47 -8.58
CA ASP A 100 6.89 3.09 -8.15
C ASP A 100 8.31 2.86 -7.61
N GLY A 101 8.44 2.44 -6.34
CA GLY A 101 9.72 2.05 -5.75
C GLY A 101 10.33 0.78 -6.34
N ASN A 102 9.60 0.09 -7.21
CA ASN A 102 10.04 -1.15 -7.86
C ASN A 102 10.58 -0.87 -9.28
N PRO A 103 11.42 -1.77 -9.83
CA PRO A 103 11.99 -1.59 -11.17
C PRO A 103 10.96 -1.78 -12.30
N ASP A 104 9.85 -2.45 -12.02
CA ASP A 104 8.72 -2.61 -12.95
C ASP A 104 7.42 -2.86 -12.19
N VAL A 105 6.30 -2.85 -12.89
CA VAL A 105 4.96 -3.14 -12.39
C VAL A 105 4.92 -4.53 -11.75
N THR A 106 4.61 -4.59 -10.47
CA THR A 106 4.73 -5.81 -9.66
C THR A 106 3.62 -6.84 -9.88
N SER A 107 2.56 -6.48 -10.62
CA SER A 107 1.43 -7.37 -10.88
C SER A 107 0.69 -6.96 -12.16
N LYS A 108 0.36 -7.92 -13.02
CA LYS A 108 -0.41 -7.72 -14.26
C LYS A 108 0.16 -6.64 -15.19
N ALA A 109 1.49 -6.55 -15.28
CA ALA A 109 2.20 -5.46 -15.98
C ALA A 109 1.70 -5.22 -17.41
N GLY A 110 1.50 -6.27 -18.20
CA GLY A 110 1.02 -6.15 -19.58
C GLY A 110 -0.35 -5.47 -19.70
N LEU A 111 -1.29 -5.78 -18.78
CA LEU A 111 -2.62 -5.17 -18.79
C LEU A 111 -2.56 -3.68 -18.43
N PHE A 112 -1.83 -3.32 -17.37
CA PHE A 112 -1.73 -1.92 -16.94
C PHE A 112 -0.99 -1.06 -17.96
N LYS A 113 0.17 -1.52 -18.44
CA LYS A 113 0.94 -0.79 -19.47
C LYS A 113 0.13 -0.57 -20.74
N LYS A 114 -0.67 -1.57 -21.17
CA LYS A 114 -1.57 -1.44 -22.30
C LYS A 114 -2.64 -0.36 -22.03
N ALA A 115 -3.34 -0.43 -20.90
CA ALA A 115 -4.36 0.55 -20.54
C ALA A 115 -3.80 1.99 -20.50
N TRP A 116 -2.60 2.18 -19.94
CA TRP A 116 -1.96 3.51 -19.90
C TRP A 116 -1.55 4.02 -21.28
N ALA A 117 -1.11 3.13 -22.17
CA ALA A 117 -0.69 3.51 -23.51
C ALA A 117 -1.89 3.78 -24.46
N GLU A 118 -2.99 3.09 -24.27
CA GLU A 118 -4.16 3.16 -25.15
C GLU A 118 -5.28 4.02 -24.54
N ASP A 119 -5.84 3.63 -23.37
CA ASP A 119 -7.01 4.26 -22.77
C ASP A 119 -6.70 5.57 -22.05
N TYR A 120 -5.51 5.67 -21.43
CA TYR A 120 -5.10 6.79 -20.57
C TYR A 120 -3.85 7.51 -21.09
N LYS A 121 -3.59 7.38 -22.38
CA LYS A 121 -2.47 8.06 -23.04
C LYS A 121 -2.50 9.56 -22.76
N GLY A 122 -1.36 10.08 -22.31
CA GLY A 122 -1.21 11.50 -21.98
C GLY A 122 -1.83 11.92 -20.63
N ILE A 123 -2.54 11.01 -19.91
CA ILE A 123 -3.06 11.25 -18.55
C ILE A 123 -2.18 10.55 -17.52
N VAL A 124 -1.86 9.26 -17.73
CA VAL A 124 -1.05 8.45 -16.82
C VAL A 124 0.41 8.45 -17.27
N GLU A 125 1.30 8.67 -16.32
CA GLU A 125 2.75 8.53 -16.47
C GLU A 125 3.27 7.58 -15.39
N TYR A 126 3.98 6.53 -15.81
CA TYR A 126 4.59 5.54 -14.92
C TYR A 126 6.09 5.79 -14.78
N ARG A 127 6.56 5.89 -13.54
CA ARG A 127 7.96 6.11 -13.17
C ARG A 127 8.43 5.01 -12.23
N PRO A 128 9.22 4.03 -12.71
CA PRO A 128 9.85 3.02 -11.87
C PRO A 128 11.04 3.59 -11.08
N ASN A 129 11.55 2.80 -10.13
CA ASN A 129 12.72 3.12 -9.30
C ASN A 129 12.59 4.43 -8.49
N HIS A 130 11.36 4.82 -8.14
CA HIS A 130 11.08 5.97 -7.27
C HIS A 130 10.90 5.49 -5.82
N VAL A 131 12.00 5.10 -5.17
CA VAL A 131 12.00 4.70 -3.76
C VAL A 131 11.80 5.94 -2.90
N LEU A 132 10.61 6.05 -2.30
CA LEU A 132 10.25 7.19 -1.46
C LEU A 132 11.06 7.17 -0.15
N THR A 133 11.71 8.26 0.17
CA THR A 133 12.45 8.45 1.42
C THR A 133 11.70 9.30 2.43
N ASP A 134 10.98 10.34 1.98
CA ASP A 134 10.16 11.19 2.85
C ASP A 134 9.25 12.11 2.03
N VAL A 135 8.50 12.99 2.71
CA VAL A 135 7.58 13.96 2.13
C VAL A 135 7.78 15.34 2.74
N ASP A 136 7.90 16.39 1.93
CA ASP A 136 7.74 17.77 2.39
C ASP A 136 6.24 18.13 2.41
N LEU A 137 5.66 18.18 3.60
CA LEU A 137 4.24 18.49 3.79
C LEU A 137 3.89 19.94 3.42
N ARG A 138 4.84 20.86 3.53
CA ARG A 138 4.58 22.30 3.24
C ARG A 138 4.36 22.51 1.75
N THR A 139 5.14 21.84 0.93
CA THR A 139 5.11 21.96 -0.54
C THR A 139 4.36 20.82 -1.24
N MET A 140 3.92 19.80 -0.49
CA MET A 140 3.36 18.55 -1.00
C MET A 140 4.30 17.89 -2.02
N THR A 141 5.56 17.70 -1.61
CA THR A 141 6.63 17.15 -2.45
C THR A 141 7.09 15.81 -1.90
N ALA A 142 7.01 14.78 -2.73
CA ALA A 142 7.59 13.46 -2.46
C ALA A 142 9.09 13.48 -2.75
N LYS A 143 9.91 12.95 -1.84
CA LYS A 143 11.38 12.89 -1.93
C LYS A 143 11.82 11.45 -2.16
N PHE A 144 12.77 11.26 -3.06
CA PHE A 144 13.24 9.93 -3.47
C PHE A 144 14.72 9.74 -3.21
N GLU A 145 15.14 8.48 -3.15
CA GLU A 145 16.53 8.11 -2.87
C GLU A 145 17.48 8.54 -4.01
N THR A 146 17.10 8.32 -5.26
CA THR A 146 17.94 8.56 -6.44
C THR A 146 17.24 9.32 -7.55
N ALA A 147 15.92 9.50 -7.49
CA ALA A 147 15.14 10.22 -8.48
C ALA A 147 14.87 11.66 -8.05
N ASP A 148 14.50 12.51 -9.00
CA ASP A 148 14.10 13.88 -8.72
C ASP A 148 12.84 13.95 -7.86
N ASP A 149 12.80 14.93 -6.97
CA ASP A 149 11.64 15.21 -6.12
C ASP A 149 10.40 15.55 -6.98
N VAL A 150 9.24 15.08 -6.55
CA VAL A 150 7.97 15.27 -7.25
C VAL A 150 6.97 16.03 -6.41
N ARG A 151 6.59 17.23 -6.86
CA ARG A 151 5.49 18.00 -6.27
C ARG A 151 4.16 17.60 -6.90
N ALA A 152 3.11 17.43 -6.07
CA ALA A 152 1.78 17.11 -6.55
C ALA A 152 0.69 17.91 -5.81
N GLY A 153 -0.45 18.10 -6.47
CA GLY A 153 -1.64 18.68 -5.84
C GLY A 153 -2.29 17.72 -4.84
N VAL A 154 -2.22 16.42 -5.15
CA VAL A 154 -2.64 15.33 -4.25
C VAL A 154 -1.54 14.28 -4.20
N LEU A 155 -1.01 14.02 -2.99
CA LEU A 155 -0.08 12.91 -2.74
C LEU A 155 -0.85 11.77 -2.07
N ASN A 156 -0.90 10.62 -2.74
CA ASN A 156 -1.37 9.36 -2.19
C ASN A 156 -0.15 8.46 -1.93
N VAL A 157 0.26 8.34 -0.68
CA VAL A 157 1.45 7.56 -0.31
C VAL A 157 1.00 6.25 0.32
N VAL A 158 1.38 5.12 -0.29
CA VAL A 158 1.24 3.80 0.32
C VAL A 158 2.52 3.52 1.10
N PRO A 159 2.50 3.55 2.45
CA PRO A 159 3.70 3.31 3.22
C PRO A 159 4.16 1.85 3.13
N PRO A 160 5.43 1.55 3.42
CA PRO A 160 5.90 0.18 3.64
C PRO A 160 5.06 -0.55 4.68
N GLN A 161 4.91 -1.86 4.52
CA GLN A 161 3.96 -2.68 5.28
C GLN A 161 4.65 -3.78 6.08
N ARG A 162 3.99 -4.19 7.17
CA ARG A 162 4.34 -5.33 8.03
C ARG A 162 3.08 -6.01 8.54
N ALA A 163 3.21 -7.17 9.16
CA ALA A 163 2.10 -7.83 9.87
C ALA A 163 1.51 -6.91 10.95
N GLY A 164 0.20 -6.96 11.13
CA GLY A 164 -0.52 -6.16 12.10
C GLY A 164 0.01 -6.35 13.55
N ALA A 165 -0.15 -5.32 14.38
CA ALA A 165 0.48 -5.21 15.70
C ALA A 165 0.24 -6.40 16.62
N ILE A 166 -0.95 -7.03 16.55
CA ILE A 166 -1.26 -8.19 17.39
C ILE A 166 -0.38 -9.40 17.07
N ALA A 167 0.08 -9.56 15.80
CA ALA A 167 1.03 -10.62 15.46
C ALA A 167 2.38 -10.45 16.17
N ARG A 168 2.83 -9.19 16.31
CA ARG A 168 4.04 -8.86 17.07
C ARG A 168 3.84 -9.10 18.56
N ALA A 169 2.71 -8.67 19.12
CA ALA A 169 2.37 -8.89 20.53
C ALA A 169 2.27 -10.39 20.87
N ALA A 170 1.77 -11.21 19.94
CA ALA A 170 1.71 -12.66 20.07
C ALA A 170 3.05 -13.36 19.84
N GLY A 171 4.11 -12.63 19.46
CA GLY A 171 5.45 -13.18 19.26
C GLY A 171 5.62 -14.06 18.01
N VAL A 172 4.67 -13.99 17.05
CA VAL A 172 4.67 -14.85 15.84
C VAL A 172 5.34 -14.23 14.62
N VAL A 173 5.80 -12.98 14.71
CA VAL A 173 6.57 -12.33 13.63
C VAL A 173 8.00 -12.88 13.63
N THR A 174 8.45 -13.39 12.47
CA THR A 174 9.75 -14.08 12.31
C THR A 174 10.52 -13.61 11.08
N ALA A 175 9.87 -13.56 9.91
CA ALA A 175 10.52 -13.20 8.66
C ALA A 175 10.82 -11.68 8.61
N ASN A 176 12.10 -11.33 8.50
CA ASN A 176 12.60 -9.95 8.33
C ASN A 176 12.02 -8.96 9.36
N ASN A 177 11.63 -9.43 10.54
CA ASN A 177 10.94 -8.65 11.56
C ASN A 177 9.65 -7.95 11.04
N ARG A 178 9.07 -8.46 9.96
CA ARG A 178 7.89 -7.90 9.27
C ARG A 178 6.73 -8.88 9.17
N TRP A 179 6.98 -10.17 8.86
CA TRP A 179 5.96 -11.14 8.50
C TRP A 179 6.02 -12.40 9.37
N CYS A 180 4.92 -13.13 9.43
CA CYS A 180 4.81 -14.37 10.18
C CYS A 180 5.09 -15.56 9.27
N GLU A 181 6.13 -16.35 9.53
CA GLU A 181 6.34 -17.61 8.85
C GLU A 181 5.41 -18.67 9.44
N VAL A 182 4.83 -19.47 8.55
CA VAL A 182 3.88 -20.51 8.88
C VAL A 182 4.19 -21.79 8.10
N ASP A 183 3.76 -22.92 8.65
CA ASP A 183 3.62 -24.14 7.88
C ASP A 183 2.44 -23.97 6.90
N PHE A 184 2.69 -24.11 5.59
CA PHE A 184 1.67 -23.81 4.57
C PHE A 184 0.55 -24.87 4.45
N LEU A 185 0.64 -26.00 5.15
CA LEU A 185 -0.44 -26.99 5.19
C LEU A 185 -1.43 -26.71 6.33
N SER A 186 -0.91 -26.22 7.45
CA SER A 186 -1.71 -25.98 8.66
C SER A 186 -1.87 -24.52 9.01
N TYR A 187 -1.07 -23.62 8.39
CA TYR A 187 -0.91 -22.21 8.76
C TYR A 187 -0.47 -21.99 10.21
N GLU A 188 0.01 -23.05 10.89
CA GLU A 188 0.58 -22.93 12.22
C GLU A 188 1.89 -22.13 12.16
N SER A 189 2.06 -21.22 13.13
CA SER A 189 3.30 -20.46 13.29
C SER A 189 4.48 -21.40 13.52
N ILE A 190 5.58 -21.19 12.80
CA ILE A 190 6.81 -21.96 13.01
C ILE A 190 7.45 -21.69 14.39
N LYS A 191 7.01 -20.64 15.10
CA LYS A 191 7.58 -20.20 16.36
C LYS A 191 6.71 -20.47 17.58
N VAL A 192 5.40 -20.36 17.45
CA VAL A 192 4.47 -20.52 18.58
C VAL A 192 3.47 -21.60 18.24
N LYS A 193 3.54 -22.69 19.01
CA LYS A 193 2.68 -23.87 18.83
C LYS A 193 1.20 -23.54 19.09
N ASN A 194 0.31 -24.18 18.34
CA ASN A 194 -1.15 -24.01 18.42
C ASN A 194 -1.64 -22.58 18.08
N VAL A 195 -0.78 -21.76 17.47
CA VAL A 195 -1.16 -20.44 16.94
C VAL A 195 -1.06 -20.47 15.43
N HIS A 196 -2.19 -20.30 14.75
CA HIS A 196 -2.30 -20.27 13.29
C HIS A 196 -2.44 -18.84 12.81
N VAL A 197 -1.67 -18.45 11.79
CA VAL A 197 -1.71 -17.08 11.24
C VAL A 197 -2.20 -17.13 9.81
N LEU A 198 -3.22 -16.35 9.49
CA LEU A 198 -3.86 -16.32 8.18
C LEU A 198 -3.79 -14.93 7.55
N GLY A 199 -3.91 -14.90 6.23
CA GLY A 199 -4.09 -13.69 5.43
C GLY A 199 -2.81 -12.86 5.28
N ASP A 200 -2.98 -11.55 5.21
CA ASP A 200 -1.91 -10.62 4.83
C ASP A 200 -0.72 -10.54 5.81
N ALA A 201 -0.87 -11.07 7.01
CA ALA A 201 0.20 -11.08 8.02
C ALA A 201 1.29 -12.13 7.75
N ILE A 202 1.02 -13.17 6.97
CA ILE A 202 1.98 -14.27 6.76
C ILE A 202 3.13 -13.86 5.83
N GLN A 203 4.29 -14.52 6.02
CA GLN A 203 5.33 -14.58 4.99
C GLN A 203 4.81 -15.49 3.88
N ILE A 204 4.56 -14.92 2.72
CA ILE A 204 3.98 -15.65 1.59
C ILE A 204 4.99 -16.57 0.91
N ALA A 205 4.50 -17.69 0.39
CA ALA A 205 5.29 -18.54 -0.49
C ALA A 205 5.60 -17.86 -1.84
N PRO A 206 6.69 -18.23 -2.51
CA PRO A 206 6.96 -17.75 -3.87
C PRO A 206 5.78 -18.01 -4.80
N GLY A 207 5.36 -16.98 -5.55
CA GLY A 207 4.22 -17.07 -6.47
C GLY A 207 2.83 -16.99 -5.82
N MET A 208 2.72 -17.03 -4.50
CA MET A 208 1.42 -16.88 -3.83
C MET A 208 0.87 -15.46 -4.00
N PRO A 209 -0.38 -15.30 -4.50
CA PRO A 209 -1.00 -13.98 -4.58
C PRO A 209 -1.20 -13.34 -3.21
N LYS A 210 -1.04 -12.03 -3.14
CA LYS A 210 -1.20 -11.22 -1.92
C LYS A 210 -2.53 -10.48 -1.97
N SER A 211 -3.63 -11.21 -1.83
CA SER A 211 -4.98 -10.66 -1.98
C SER A 211 -5.93 -11.17 -0.90
N GLY A 212 -6.99 -10.40 -0.64
CA GLY A 212 -8.06 -10.84 0.26
C GLY A 212 -8.73 -12.14 -0.20
N HIS A 213 -8.79 -12.38 -1.51
CA HIS A 213 -9.30 -13.64 -2.06
C HIS A 213 -8.44 -14.84 -1.64
N MET A 214 -7.10 -14.72 -1.73
CA MET A 214 -6.19 -15.76 -1.26
C MET A 214 -6.29 -15.93 0.27
N ALA A 215 -6.36 -14.83 1.02
CA ALA A 215 -6.52 -14.87 2.47
C ALA A 215 -7.79 -15.60 2.93
N ASN A 216 -8.86 -15.51 2.15
CA ASN A 216 -10.12 -16.20 2.45
C ASN A 216 -10.05 -17.72 2.19
N GLN A 217 -9.05 -18.19 1.45
CA GLN A 217 -8.88 -19.61 1.13
C GLN A 217 -7.85 -20.32 2.03
N GLN A 218 -7.18 -19.60 2.89
CA GLN A 218 -6.27 -20.11 3.91
C GLN A 218 -7.01 -20.58 5.14
#